data_72dfc70b314e6ef20a783f0be1dd2f47
#
_entry.id   72dfc70b314e6ef20a783f0be1dd2f47
#
_cell.length_a   1.000
_cell.length_b   1.000
_cell.length_c   1.000
_cell.angle_alpha   90.00
_cell.angle_beta   90.00
_cell.angle_gamma   90.00
#
_symmetry.space_group_name_H-M   'P 1'
#
loop_
_entity.id
_entity.type
_entity.pdbx_description
1 polymer ?
#
loop_
_entity_poly.entity_id
_entity_poly.type
_entity_poly.pdbx_seq_one_letter_code
_entity_poly.pdbx_strand_id
1 'polypeptide(L)'
;FINFDPANMILYGTGDPIEALKQVGSFVRSIHCKDGTWAADGKRGVEWGQEVALGDGDVGMETYLRTLSELGYTGPLTIEREIAEDRDRQKKDIGTAVRLLEELREKIG
;
A
#
# COMPACT_ATOMS: atom_id res chain seq x y z
N PHE A 1 -18.29 4.30 -5.03
CA PHE A 1 -16.92 4.68 -4.69
C PHE A 1 -16.08 3.45 -4.31
N ILE A 2 -14.75 3.62 -4.29
CA ILE A 2 -13.81 2.52 -4.07
C ILE A 2 -12.92 2.83 -2.87
N ASN A 3 -12.73 1.82 -2.02
CA ASN A 3 -11.70 1.79 -0.99
C ASN A 3 -10.53 0.98 -1.55
N PHE A 4 -9.38 1.62 -1.78
CA PHE A 4 -8.28 1.01 -2.52
C PHE A 4 -7.19 0.50 -1.57
N ASP A 5 -6.79 -0.76 -1.75
CA ASP A 5 -5.69 -1.39 -1.01
C ASP A 5 -4.68 -1.98 -1.99
N PRO A 6 -3.52 -1.32 -2.19
CA PRO A 6 -2.54 -1.76 -3.18
C PRO A 6 -1.82 -3.05 -2.78
N ALA A 7 -1.63 -3.27 -1.49
CA ALA A 7 -0.93 -4.47 -1.02
C ALA A 7 -1.73 -5.73 -1.29
N ASN A 8 -3.05 -5.67 -1.19
CA ASN A 8 -3.89 -6.83 -1.47
C ASN A 8 -3.74 -7.31 -2.92
N MET A 9 -3.55 -6.39 -3.87
CA MET A 9 -3.30 -6.78 -5.26
C MET A 9 -2.00 -7.57 -5.39
N ILE A 10 -0.97 -7.15 -4.68
CA ILE A 10 0.33 -7.85 -4.67
C ILE A 10 0.21 -9.20 -3.96
N LEU A 11 -0.39 -9.21 -2.78
CA LEU A 11 -0.54 -10.43 -1.98
C LEU A 11 -1.32 -11.52 -2.71
N TYR A 12 -2.37 -11.14 -3.45
CA TYR A 12 -3.22 -12.08 -4.18
C TYR A 12 -2.79 -12.28 -5.63
N GLY A 13 -1.78 -11.55 -6.10
CA GLY A 13 -1.28 -11.68 -7.46
C GLY A 13 -2.27 -11.25 -8.53
N THR A 14 -3.10 -10.24 -8.26
CA THR A 14 -4.19 -9.83 -9.15
C THR A 14 -3.82 -8.71 -10.14
N GLY A 15 -2.61 -8.17 -10.06
CA GLY A 15 -2.15 -7.16 -11.00
C GLY A 15 -1.28 -6.09 -10.37
N ASP A 16 -0.89 -5.09 -11.18
CA ASP A 16 -0.09 -3.97 -10.73
C ASP A 16 -0.97 -2.91 -10.04
N PRO A 17 -0.73 -2.60 -8.76
CA PRO A 17 -1.58 -1.66 -8.04
C PRO A 17 -1.51 -0.23 -8.58
N ILE A 18 -0.37 0.21 -9.12
CA ILE A 18 -0.24 1.57 -9.65
C ILE A 18 -1.07 1.72 -10.94
N GLU A 19 -1.00 0.75 -11.83
CA GLU A 19 -1.81 0.76 -13.05
C GLU A 19 -3.31 0.69 -12.75
N ALA A 20 -3.70 -0.15 -11.79
CA ALA A 20 -5.09 -0.23 -11.35
C ALA A 20 -5.57 1.10 -10.76
N LEU A 21 -4.74 1.74 -9.94
CA LEU A 21 -5.08 3.03 -9.35
C LEU A 21 -5.34 4.09 -10.42
N LYS A 22 -4.51 4.13 -11.47
CA LYS A 22 -4.70 5.06 -12.59
C LYS A 22 -6.04 4.87 -13.29
N GLN A 23 -6.51 3.62 -13.39
CA GLN A 23 -7.78 3.31 -14.04
C GLN A 23 -9.00 3.68 -13.20
N VAL A 24 -8.92 3.53 -11.87
CA VAL A 24 -10.07 3.71 -10.99
C VAL A 24 -9.98 4.96 -10.10
N GLY A 25 -8.93 5.74 -10.24
CA GLY A 25 -8.61 6.84 -9.31
C GLY A 25 -9.73 7.83 -9.07
N SER A 26 -10.55 8.14 -10.10
CA SER A 26 -11.66 9.09 -9.95
C SER A 26 -12.77 8.55 -9.03
N PHE A 27 -12.81 7.25 -8.79
CA PHE A 27 -13.81 6.60 -7.93
C PHE A 27 -13.28 6.32 -6.52
N VAL A 28 -11.99 6.56 -6.26
CA VAL A 28 -11.37 6.27 -4.96
C VAL A 28 -11.76 7.34 -3.96
N ARG A 29 -12.33 6.93 -2.82
CA ARG A 29 -12.73 7.81 -1.71
C ARG A 29 -11.93 7.56 -0.45
N SER A 30 -11.34 6.39 -0.32
CA SER A 30 -10.45 6.06 0.79
C SER A 30 -9.38 5.09 0.29
N ILE A 31 -8.23 5.12 0.94
CA ILE A 31 -7.12 4.24 0.61
C ILE A 31 -6.53 3.62 1.86
N HIS A 32 -5.94 2.44 1.68
CA HIS A 32 -5.10 1.82 2.70
C HIS A 32 -3.64 1.97 2.31
N CYS A 33 -2.81 2.34 3.26
CA CYS A 33 -1.36 2.33 3.13
C CYS A 33 -0.84 1.05 3.78
N LYS A 34 -0.57 0.07 2.95
CA LYS A 34 -0.16 -1.27 3.32
C LYS A 34 0.79 -1.78 2.26
N ASP A 35 1.74 -2.60 2.65
CA ASP A 35 2.76 -3.10 1.74
C ASP A 35 2.85 -4.62 1.79
N GLY A 36 3.36 -5.19 0.72
CA GLY A 36 3.52 -6.63 0.61
C GLY A 36 4.50 -7.00 -0.48
N THR A 37 4.92 -8.24 -0.47
CA THR A 37 5.79 -8.81 -1.50
C THR A 37 4.99 -9.79 -2.36
N TRP A 38 5.35 -9.85 -3.65
CA TRP A 38 4.77 -10.84 -4.55
C TRP A 38 5.07 -12.26 -4.05
N ALA A 39 4.18 -13.20 -4.38
CA ALA A 39 4.51 -14.61 -4.25
C ALA A 39 5.71 -14.95 -5.12
N ALA A 40 6.35 -16.11 -4.87
CA ALA A 40 7.50 -16.57 -5.65
C ALA A 40 7.17 -16.62 -7.15
N ASP A 41 8.18 -16.50 -7.99
CA ASP A 41 8.03 -16.53 -9.44
C ASP A 41 7.24 -17.78 -9.89
N GLY A 42 6.27 -17.54 -10.75
CA GLY A 42 5.36 -18.59 -11.21
C GLY A 42 4.26 -18.98 -10.25
N LYS A 43 4.21 -18.36 -9.06
CA LYS A 43 3.19 -18.67 -8.04
C LYS A 43 2.18 -17.55 -7.84
N ARG A 44 2.34 -16.41 -8.51
CA ARG A 44 1.39 -15.30 -8.43
C ARG A 44 0.00 -15.74 -8.88
N GLY A 45 -1.00 -15.45 -8.07
CA GLY A 45 -2.36 -15.90 -8.32
C GLY A 45 -2.66 -17.31 -7.88
N VAL A 46 -1.64 -18.11 -7.50
CA VAL A 46 -1.78 -19.48 -6.99
C VAL A 46 -1.46 -19.53 -5.50
N GLU A 47 -0.38 -18.86 -5.11
CA GLU A 47 0.01 -18.70 -3.70
C GLU A 47 -0.04 -17.23 -3.32
N TRP A 48 -0.22 -16.96 -2.04
CA TRP A 48 -0.21 -15.59 -1.53
C TRP A 48 1.21 -15.10 -1.35
N GLY A 49 1.41 -13.80 -1.56
CA GLY A 49 2.61 -13.11 -1.13
C GLY A 49 2.60 -12.90 0.38
N GLN A 50 3.47 -12.04 0.85
CA GLN A 50 3.63 -11.78 2.28
C GLN A 50 3.47 -10.30 2.57
N GLU A 51 2.66 -9.96 3.59
CA GLU A 51 2.57 -8.59 4.09
C GLU A 51 3.85 -8.25 4.86
N VAL A 52 4.37 -7.04 4.62
CA VAL A 52 5.59 -6.53 5.26
C VAL A 52 5.36 -5.11 5.77
N ALA A 53 6.32 -4.58 6.51
CA ALA A 53 6.27 -3.19 6.96
C ALA A 53 6.23 -2.23 5.77
N LEU A 54 5.55 -1.11 5.94
CA LEU A 54 5.38 -0.12 4.88
C LEU A 54 6.74 0.38 4.38
N GLY A 55 6.93 0.33 3.09
CA GLY A 55 8.19 0.70 2.45
C GLY A 55 9.11 -0.48 2.15
N ASP A 56 8.89 -1.64 2.77
CA ASP A 56 9.75 -2.81 2.60
C ASP A 56 9.24 -3.79 1.54
N GLY A 57 8.11 -3.50 0.91
CA GLY A 57 7.48 -4.39 -0.05
C GLY A 57 7.54 -3.89 -1.49
N ASP A 58 6.68 -4.47 -2.30
CA ASP A 58 6.68 -4.29 -3.76
C ASP A 58 5.63 -3.29 -4.27
N VAL A 59 4.89 -2.62 -3.38
CA VAL A 59 3.90 -1.60 -3.80
C VAL A 59 4.57 -0.41 -4.47
N GLY A 60 5.73 0.02 -3.97
CA GLY A 60 6.37 1.25 -4.43
C GLY A 60 5.67 2.47 -3.82
N MET A 61 5.81 2.66 -2.54
CA MET A 61 5.01 3.62 -1.77
C MET A 61 5.17 5.06 -2.26
N GLU A 62 6.38 5.47 -2.64
CA GLU A 62 6.58 6.83 -3.18
C GLU A 62 5.80 7.03 -4.47
N THR A 63 5.89 6.09 -5.41
CA THR A 63 5.15 6.15 -6.68
C THR A 63 3.65 6.12 -6.43
N TYR A 64 3.20 5.32 -5.48
CA TYR A 64 1.79 5.24 -5.09
C TYR A 64 1.26 6.59 -4.61
N LEU A 65 1.98 7.25 -3.70
CA LEU A 65 1.57 8.56 -3.19
C LEU A 65 1.64 9.64 -4.26
N ARG A 66 2.65 9.63 -5.12
CA ARG A 66 2.74 10.57 -6.25
C ARG A 66 1.55 10.40 -7.20
N THR A 67 1.19 9.17 -7.49
CA THR A 67 0.03 8.88 -8.37
C THR A 67 -1.27 9.40 -7.74
N LEU A 68 -1.47 9.18 -6.44
CA LEU A 68 -2.63 9.73 -5.73
C LEU A 68 -2.68 11.25 -5.82
N SER A 69 -1.54 11.91 -5.63
CA SER A 69 -1.45 13.37 -5.72
C SER A 69 -1.79 13.86 -7.13
N GLU A 70 -1.27 13.20 -8.15
CA GLU A 70 -1.54 13.54 -9.56
C GLU A 70 -3.02 13.35 -9.91
N LEU A 71 -3.67 12.36 -9.31
CA LEU A 71 -5.10 12.10 -9.51
C LEU A 71 -6.00 13.05 -8.71
N GLY A 72 -5.41 13.90 -7.86
CA GLY A 72 -6.17 14.85 -7.06
C GLY A 72 -6.80 14.27 -5.80
N TYR A 73 -6.29 13.13 -5.32
CA TYR A 73 -6.79 12.53 -4.09
C TYR A 73 -6.45 13.39 -2.88
N THR A 74 -7.47 13.76 -2.10
CA THR A 74 -7.32 14.60 -0.89
C THR A 74 -7.83 13.91 0.38
N GLY A 75 -8.22 12.65 0.27
CA GLY A 75 -8.74 11.90 1.41
C GLY A 75 -7.65 11.42 2.37
N PRO A 76 -8.02 10.72 3.43
CA PRO A 76 -7.08 10.23 4.44
C PRO A 76 -6.20 9.10 3.90
N LEU A 77 -5.00 8.99 4.49
CA LEU A 77 -4.08 7.89 4.28
C LEU A 77 -4.19 6.96 5.50
N THR A 78 -4.91 5.87 5.36
CA THR A 78 -5.14 4.93 6.46
C THR A 78 -4.06 3.85 6.48
N ILE A 79 -3.28 3.82 7.55
CA ILE A 79 -2.24 2.81 7.73
C ILE A 79 -2.86 1.53 8.25
N GLU A 80 -2.52 0.41 7.62
CA GLU A 80 -2.95 -0.91 8.05
C GLU A 80 -1.73 -1.83 8.14
N ARG A 81 -1.60 -2.53 9.25
CA ARG A 81 -0.55 -3.52 9.48
C ARG A 81 -1.13 -4.67 10.31
N GLU A 82 -1.37 -5.80 9.68
CA GLU A 82 -1.99 -6.96 10.31
C GLU A 82 -0.93 -7.93 10.81
N ILE A 83 -0.67 -7.91 12.13
CA ILE A 83 0.15 -8.90 12.82
C ILE A 83 -0.63 -9.36 14.02
N ALA A 84 -1.36 -10.48 13.90
CA ALA A 84 -2.26 -10.95 14.94
C ALA A 84 -1.55 -11.38 16.21
N GLU A 85 -0.32 -11.86 16.14
CA GLU A 85 0.40 -12.52 17.22
C GLU A 85 1.49 -11.65 17.88
N ASP A 86 1.77 -10.45 17.35
CA ASP A 86 2.82 -9.58 17.87
C ASP A 86 2.40 -8.11 17.83
N ARG A 87 1.76 -7.69 18.91
CA ARG A 87 1.28 -6.29 19.03
C ARG A 87 2.41 -5.27 19.13
N ASP A 88 3.52 -5.63 19.73
CA ASP A 88 4.66 -4.72 19.87
C ASP A 88 5.28 -4.43 18.50
N ARG A 89 5.42 -5.46 17.68
CA ARG A 89 5.89 -5.30 16.31
C ARG A 89 4.90 -4.50 15.48
N GLN A 90 3.60 -4.76 15.64
CA GLN A 90 2.55 -4.01 14.95
C GLN A 90 2.64 -2.51 15.27
N LYS A 91 2.77 -2.15 16.53
CA LYS A 91 2.93 -0.75 16.96
C LYS A 91 4.18 -0.12 16.40
N LYS A 92 5.29 -0.85 16.41
CA LYS A 92 6.57 -0.38 15.86
C LYS A 92 6.45 -0.12 14.36
N ASP A 93 5.87 -1.06 13.63
CA ASP A 93 5.69 -0.95 12.18
C ASP A 93 4.76 0.21 11.81
N ILE A 94 3.69 0.42 12.56
CA ILE A 94 2.78 1.55 12.35
C ILE A 94 3.50 2.88 12.62
N GLY A 95 4.28 2.97 13.69
CA GLY A 95 5.06 4.18 13.97
C GLY A 95 6.08 4.49 12.88
N THR A 96 6.75 3.47 12.37
CA THR A 96 7.67 3.60 11.22
C THR A 96 6.93 4.05 9.97
N ALA A 97 5.74 3.50 9.74
CA ALA A 97 4.91 3.87 8.60
C ALA A 97 4.46 5.33 8.65
N VAL A 98 4.07 5.83 9.82
CA VAL A 98 3.70 7.24 9.99
C VAL A 98 4.86 8.15 9.58
N ARG A 99 6.06 7.85 10.07
CA ARG A 99 7.25 8.64 9.73
C ARG A 99 7.56 8.60 8.24
N LEU A 100 7.46 7.42 7.63
CA LEU A 100 7.68 7.26 6.19
C LEU A 100 6.70 8.11 5.38
N LEU A 101 5.42 8.05 5.72
CA LEU A 101 4.40 8.82 5.01
C LEU A 101 4.59 10.32 5.17
N GLU A 102 4.99 10.79 6.34
CA GLU A 102 5.30 12.20 6.57
C GLU A 102 6.47 12.65 5.71
N GLU A 103 7.56 11.88 5.66
CA GLU A 103 8.71 12.16 4.82
C GLU A 103 8.34 12.20 3.34
N LEU A 104 7.57 11.24 2.87
CA LEU A 104 7.14 11.19 1.47
C LEU A 104 6.21 12.35 1.12
N ARG A 105 5.32 12.75 2.01
CA ARG A 105 4.45 13.91 1.80
C ARG A 105 5.26 15.19 1.64
N GLU A 106 6.26 15.41 2.45
CA GLU A 106 7.15 16.57 2.33
C GLU A 106 7.91 16.56 1.01
N LYS A 107 8.40 15.39 0.60
CA LYS A 107 9.14 15.21 -0.65
C LYS A 107 8.30 15.44 -1.89
N ILE A 108 7.04 15.04 -1.85
CA ILE A 108 6.12 15.16 -2.99
C ILE A 108 5.52 16.57 -3.06
N GLY A 109 5.40 17.23 -1.94
CA GLY A 109 4.77 18.54 -1.83
C GLY A 109 3.32 18.39 -1.49
#